data_79558ceb121593d6011e1040b369378b
#
_entry.id   79558ceb121593d6011e1040b369378b
#
_cell.length_a   1.000
_cell.length_b   1.000
_cell.length_c   1.000
_cell.angle_alpha   90.00
_cell.angle_beta   90.00
_cell.angle_gamma   90.00
#
_symmetry.space_group_name_H-M   'P 1'
#
loop_
_entity.id
_entity.type
_entity.pdbx_description
1 polymer ?
#
loop_
_entity_poly.entity_id
_entity_poly.type
_entity_poly.pdbx_seq_one_letter_code
_entity_poly.pdbx_strand_id
1 'polypeptide(L)'
;MKKFTFLLIIMLFFLAVCNIFGQETPYPFEVKKTGKGNQSLLFIPGFASSGEVWNETTAKFEKNFTCYTLTMAGFAGTKPQADASFKDWEKAIAAYIKINKINKPVIIGHSMGGGLALAIAADYPELTGKIIIVDALPCLAALADPDFISKENNDCSATISQLTAMNDEQFRKMQTQTIPRLLADPSMQETVINWSMRSDRKTFAKMYCDFSNTDLREKIKNIQCPSLILLESYFANLKPTIESQYKNLKNADMQYATKGLHFIMYDDKDWYFNQLTNFLSAK
;
A
#
# COMPACT_ATOMS: atom_id res chain seq x y z
N MET A 1 17.86 57.85 0.21
CA MET A 1 17.09 56.89 1.03
C MET A 1 16.04 56.09 0.23
N LYS A 2 15.26 56.66 -0.71
CA LYS A 2 14.20 55.93 -1.46
C LYS A 2 14.71 54.79 -2.37
N LYS A 3 15.92 54.84 -2.93
CA LYS A 3 16.47 53.81 -3.82
C LYS A 3 16.96 52.55 -3.05
N PHE A 4 17.34 52.68 -1.81
CA PHE A 4 17.80 51.55 -0.99
C PHE A 4 16.65 50.65 -0.47
N THR A 5 15.51 51.30 -0.19
CA THR A 5 14.29 50.59 0.27
C THR A 5 13.67 49.77 -0.83
N PHE A 6 13.74 50.26 -2.10
CA PHE A 6 13.20 49.52 -3.25
C PHE A 6 14.01 48.24 -3.58
N LEU A 7 15.33 48.31 -3.43
CA LEU A 7 16.21 47.16 -3.64
C LEU A 7 15.99 46.06 -2.59
N LEU A 8 15.72 46.46 -1.32
CA LEU A 8 15.45 45.53 -0.23
C LEU A 8 14.13 44.77 -0.38
N ILE A 9 13.10 45.44 -0.92
CA ILE A 9 11.79 44.84 -1.20
C ILE A 9 11.88 43.82 -2.34
N ILE A 10 12.65 44.10 -3.40
CA ILE A 10 12.87 43.13 -4.50
C ILE A 10 13.65 41.93 -4.03
N MET A 11 14.63 42.09 -3.14
CA MET A 11 15.42 40.99 -2.59
C MET A 11 14.60 40.09 -1.64
N LEU A 12 13.65 40.67 -0.88
CA LEU A 12 12.70 39.93 -0.04
C LEU A 12 11.65 39.16 -0.87
N PHE A 13 11.24 39.72 -2.02
CA PHE A 13 10.32 39.05 -2.94
C PHE A 13 10.97 37.87 -3.67
N PHE A 14 12.27 37.95 -4.00
CA PHE A 14 13.04 36.85 -4.58
C PHE A 14 13.27 35.71 -3.60
N LEU A 15 13.43 35.98 -2.30
CA LEU A 15 13.54 34.96 -1.27
C LEU A 15 12.20 34.23 -0.98
N ALA A 16 11.07 34.90 -1.22
CA ALA A 16 9.75 34.30 -1.04
C ALA A 16 9.31 33.38 -2.22
N VAL A 17 9.86 33.60 -3.41
CA VAL A 17 9.52 32.81 -4.62
C VAL A 17 10.33 31.52 -4.73
N CYS A 18 11.48 31.40 -4.05
CA CYS A 18 12.32 30.20 -4.08
C CYS A 18 11.80 29.01 -3.27
N ASN A 19 10.66 29.12 -2.56
CA ASN A 19 10.11 28.02 -1.76
C ASN A 19 8.91 27.27 -2.41
N ILE A 20 8.66 27.47 -3.72
CA ILE A 20 7.55 26.80 -4.42
C ILE A 20 8.03 25.62 -5.29
N PHE A 21 9.33 25.33 -5.34
CA PHE A 21 9.79 24.06 -5.88
C PHE A 21 9.56 22.99 -4.81
N GLY A 22 8.59 22.12 -5.09
CA GLY A 22 8.17 21.06 -4.21
C GLY A 22 9.36 20.38 -3.54
N GLN A 23 9.37 20.37 -2.22
CA GLN A 23 10.33 19.61 -1.43
C GLN A 23 10.27 18.17 -1.93
N GLU A 24 11.34 17.69 -2.59
CA GLU A 24 11.42 16.26 -2.93
C GLU A 24 11.22 15.48 -1.63
N THR A 25 10.18 14.67 -1.58
CA THR A 25 9.95 13.84 -0.40
C THR A 25 11.15 12.91 -0.29
N PRO A 26 11.85 12.85 0.85
CA PRO A 26 13.03 11.99 1.03
C PRO A 26 12.66 10.50 1.01
N TYR A 27 11.39 10.18 0.82
CA TYR A 27 10.84 8.83 0.85
C TYR A 27 10.24 8.46 -0.51
N PRO A 28 10.28 7.17 -0.90
CA PRO A 28 9.69 6.66 -2.14
C PRO A 28 8.15 6.55 -2.04
N PHE A 29 7.51 7.56 -1.49
CA PHE A 29 6.05 7.70 -1.39
C PHE A 29 5.66 9.12 -0.99
N GLU A 30 4.46 9.50 -1.38
CA GLU A 30 3.77 10.66 -0.85
C GLU A 30 2.97 10.28 0.39
N VAL A 31 2.78 11.24 1.31
CA VAL A 31 2.02 11.04 2.54
C VAL A 31 0.96 12.12 2.69
N LYS A 32 -0.29 11.69 2.85
CA LYS A 32 -1.39 12.56 3.28
C LYS A 32 -1.68 12.27 4.76
N LYS A 33 -1.60 13.30 5.60
CA LYS A 33 -1.93 13.21 7.03
C LYS A 33 -3.26 13.87 7.31
N THR A 34 -4.17 13.14 7.99
CA THR A 34 -5.47 13.66 8.45
C THR A 34 -5.73 13.25 9.91
N GLY A 35 -6.72 13.88 10.53
CA GLY A 35 -7.08 13.57 11.92
C GLY A 35 -6.09 14.10 12.96
N LYS A 36 -6.45 13.94 14.24
CA LYS A 36 -5.68 14.46 15.39
C LYS A 36 -5.71 13.53 16.62
N GLY A 37 -6.08 12.25 16.43
CA GLY A 37 -6.11 11.29 17.52
C GLY A 37 -4.72 10.92 18.03
N ASN A 38 -4.65 10.42 19.25
CA ASN A 38 -3.39 10.02 19.89
C ASN A 38 -2.82 8.72 19.28
N GLN A 39 -3.68 7.81 18.82
CA GLN A 39 -3.26 6.60 18.13
C GLN A 39 -3.18 6.84 16.64
N SER A 40 -2.17 6.26 16.00
CA SER A 40 -1.90 6.44 14.57
C SER A 40 -2.33 5.23 13.76
N LEU A 41 -2.95 5.49 12.60
CA LEU A 41 -3.20 4.51 11.54
C LEU A 41 -2.29 4.87 10.35
N LEU A 42 -1.54 3.90 9.84
CA LEU A 42 -0.73 4.04 8.63
C LEU A 42 -1.32 3.16 7.53
N PHE A 43 -1.73 3.77 6.43
CA PHE A 43 -2.41 3.10 5.32
C PHE A 43 -1.47 2.94 4.13
N ILE A 44 -1.28 1.70 3.68
CA ILE A 44 -0.45 1.35 2.52
C ILE A 44 -1.37 0.81 1.42
N PRO A 45 -1.47 1.47 0.26
CA PRO A 45 -2.34 1.03 -0.83
C PRO A 45 -1.80 -0.21 -1.53
N GLY A 46 -2.65 -0.84 -2.33
CA GLY A 46 -2.28 -1.95 -3.19
C GLY A 46 -1.43 -1.54 -4.38
N PHE A 47 -1.07 -2.53 -5.17
CA PHE A 47 -0.31 -2.37 -6.41
C PHE A 47 -0.99 -1.38 -7.37
N ALA A 48 -0.22 -0.46 -7.91
CA ALA A 48 -0.64 0.59 -8.84
C ALA A 48 -1.80 1.48 -8.35
N SER A 49 -2.10 1.47 -7.04
CA SER A 49 -3.20 2.22 -6.45
C SER A 49 -2.75 3.54 -5.82
N SER A 50 -3.64 4.51 -5.81
CA SER A 50 -3.51 5.74 -5.02
C SER A 50 -3.84 5.49 -3.55
N GLY A 51 -3.26 6.29 -2.65
CA GLY A 51 -3.72 6.38 -1.26
C GLY A 51 -5.19 6.80 -1.13
N GLU A 52 -5.80 7.34 -2.18
CA GLU A 52 -7.23 7.67 -2.22
C GLU A 52 -8.14 6.45 -2.02
N VAL A 53 -7.63 5.22 -2.25
CA VAL A 53 -8.34 3.97 -1.92
C VAL A 53 -8.81 3.95 -0.47
N TRP A 54 -8.17 4.70 0.40
CA TRP A 54 -8.47 4.79 1.83
C TRP A 54 -9.33 5.97 2.24
N ASN A 55 -9.82 6.83 1.29
CA ASN A 55 -10.53 8.05 1.63
C ASN A 55 -11.75 7.82 2.53
N GLU A 56 -12.56 6.81 2.26
CA GLU A 56 -13.72 6.49 3.09
C GLU A 56 -13.32 5.91 4.44
N THR A 57 -12.25 5.11 4.47
CA THR A 57 -11.72 4.54 5.71
C THR A 57 -11.15 5.64 6.60
N THR A 58 -10.37 6.55 6.04
CA THR A 58 -9.82 7.68 6.80
C THR A 58 -10.93 8.61 7.31
N ALA A 59 -11.93 8.93 6.48
CA ALA A 59 -13.06 9.77 6.88
C ALA A 59 -13.84 9.19 8.08
N LYS A 60 -13.93 7.84 8.17
CA LYS A 60 -14.59 7.17 9.31
C LYS A 60 -13.76 7.25 10.58
N PHE A 61 -12.43 7.15 10.50
CA PHE A 61 -11.57 7.00 11.66
C PHE A 61 -10.81 8.27 12.08
N GLU A 62 -10.64 9.29 11.23
CA GLU A 62 -9.84 10.49 11.50
C GLU A 62 -10.32 11.34 12.68
N LYS A 63 -11.56 11.17 13.15
CA LYS A 63 -12.05 11.83 14.36
C LYS A 63 -11.33 11.36 15.62
N ASN A 64 -10.93 10.09 15.67
CA ASN A 64 -10.35 9.43 16.84
C ASN A 64 -8.88 9.05 16.66
N PHE A 65 -8.38 9.04 15.42
CA PHE A 65 -7.04 8.62 15.05
C PHE A 65 -6.32 9.68 14.23
N THR A 66 -4.99 9.66 14.27
CA THR A 66 -4.17 10.34 13.27
C THR A 66 -3.90 9.36 12.12
N CYS A 67 -4.36 9.69 10.92
CA CYS A 67 -4.25 8.83 9.74
C CYS A 67 -3.13 9.31 8.83
N TYR A 68 -2.24 8.41 8.44
CA TYR A 68 -1.17 8.62 7.47
C TYR A 68 -1.46 7.72 6.26
N THR A 69 -1.76 8.32 5.11
CA THR A 69 -2.12 7.58 3.90
C THR A 69 -1.00 7.73 2.88
N LEU A 70 -0.45 6.62 2.42
CA LEU A 70 0.65 6.61 1.47
C LEU A 70 0.14 6.49 0.02
N THR A 71 0.89 7.07 -0.93
CA THR A 71 0.85 6.71 -2.36
C THR A 71 2.28 6.42 -2.78
N MET A 72 2.54 5.21 -3.25
CA MET A 72 3.89 4.75 -3.53
C MET A 72 4.47 5.41 -4.79
N ALA A 73 5.78 5.65 -4.79
CA ALA A 73 6.48 6.29 -5.90
C ALA A 73 6.26 5.56 -7.23
N GLY A 74 5.94 6.30 -8.27
CA GLY A 74 5.65 5.77 -9.60
C GLY A 74 4.24 5.21 -9.75
N PHE A 75 3.40 5.18 -8.70
CA PHE A 75 2.02 4.76 -8.80
C PHE A 75 1.05 5.95 -8.81
N ALA A 76 -0.06 5.78 -9.50
CA ALA A 76 -1.18 6.73 -9.55
C ALA A 76 -0.79 8.19 -9.87
N GLY A 77 0.29 8.41 -10.61
CA GLY A 77 0.78 9.73 -11.02
C GLY A 77 1.84 10.35 -10.12
N THR A 78 2.28 9.67 -9.05
CA THR A 78 3.43 10.12 -8.26
C THR A 78 4.74 9.96 -9.03
N LYS A 79 5.75 10.76 -8.67
CA LYS A 79 7.08 10.70 -9.29
C LYS A 79 7.71 9.32 -9.07
N PRO A 80 8.21 8.64 -10.13
CA PRO A 80 8.85 7.35 -9.96
C PRO A 80 10.21 7.48 -9.26
N GLN A 81 10.59 6.44 -8.52
CA GLN A 81 11.92 6.26 -7.96
C GLN A 81 12.77 5.40 -8.91
N ALA A 82 14.05 5.75 -9.07
CA ALA A 82 14.99 4.88 -9.74
C ALA A 82 15.16 3.56 -8.96
N ASP A 83 15.13 2.45 -9.66
CA ASP A 83 15.39 1.11 -9.12
C ASP A 83 14.59 0.72 -7.87
N ALA A 84 13.30 1.13 -7.82
CA ALA A 84 12.38 0.76 -6.75
C ALA A 84 12.31 -0.76 -6.55
N SER A 85 12.28 -1.21 -5.30
CA SER A 85 12.05 -2.61 -4.94
C SER A 85 11.08 -2.70 -3.76
N PHE A 86 10.44 -3.86 -3.61
CA PHE A 86 9.57 -4.13 -2.47
C PHE A 86 10.32 -3.96 -1.13
N LYS A 87 11.57 -4.46 -1.09
CA LYS A 87 12.42 -4.35 0.11
C LYS A 87 12.84 -2.92 0.43
N ASP A 88 13.07 -2.08 -0.58
CA ASP A 88 13.43 -0.67 -0.35
C ASP A 88 12.21 0.13 0.13
N TRP A 89 11.03 -0.17 -0.38
CA TRP A 89 9.80 0.44 0.12
C TRP A 89 9.50 0.04 1.57
N GLU A 90 9.66 -1.24 1.92
CA GLU A 90 9.56 -1.72 3.30
C GLU A 90 10.48 -0.93 4.23
N LYS A 91 11.79 -0.86 3.90
CA LYS A 91 12.79 -0.10 4.69
C LYS A 91 12.44 1.37 4.82
N ALA A 92 12.00 1.99 3.72
CA ALA A 92 11.66 3.41 3.70
C ALA A 92 10.44 3.72 4.58
N ILE A 93 9.41 2.86 4.57
CA ILE A 93 8.22 3.02 5.43
C ILE A 93 8.61 2.84 6.91
N ALA A 94 9.42 1.84 7.24
CA ALA A 94 9.92 1.65 8.60
C ALA A 94 10.76 2.87 9.08
N ALA A 95 11.63 3.39 8.22
CA ALA A 95 12.39 4.60 8.48
C ALA A 95 11.48 5.83 8.69
N TYR A 96 10.43 5.97 7.87
CA TYR A 96 9.43 7.03 8.02
C TYR A 96 8.75 6.98 9.38
N ILE A 97 8.28 5.80 9.82
CA ILE A 97 7.65 5.60 11.12
C ILE A 97 8.61 6.04 12.23
N LYS A 98 9.87 5.60 12.19
CA LYS A 98 10.89 5.87 13.21
C LYS A 98 11.28 7.35 13.26
N ILE A 99 11.60 7.97 12.12
CA ILE A 99 12.07 9.36 12.03
C ILE A 99 10.97 10.34 12.44
N ASN A 100 9.72 10.08 12.03
CA ASN A 100 8.58 10.91 12.38
C ASN A 100 7.99 10.58 13.77
N LYS A 101 8.65 9.68 14.52
CA LYS A 101 8.25 9.29 15.89
C LYS A 101 6.78 8.85 15.97
N ILE A 102 6.29 8.14 14.94
CA ILE A 102 4.95 7.59 14.93
C ILE A 102 4.96 6.38 15.87
N ASN A 103 4.37 6.54 17.05
CA ASN A 103 4.47 5.54 18.11
C ASN A 103 3.56 4.35 17.83
N LYS A 104 4.17 3.20 17.50
CA LYS A 104 3.50 1.90 17.31
C LYS A 104 2.15 2.03 16.55
N PRO A 105 2.15 2.54 15.30
CA PRO A 105 0.92 2.66 14.53
C PRO A 105 0.25 1.31 14.31
N VAL A 106 -1.05 1.33 14.06
CA VAL A 106 -1.73 0.23 13.38
C VAL A 106 -1.42 0.39 11.89
N ILE A 107 -0.75 -0.59 11.29
CA ILE A 107 -0.44 -0.59 9.86
C ILE A 107 -1.55 -1.34 9.13
N ILE A 108 -2.22 -0.66 8.20
CA ILE A 108 -3.32 -1.19 7.41
C ILE A 108 -2.86 -1.24 5.96
N GLY A 109 -2.74 -2.44 5.40
CA GLY A 109 -2.25 -2.63 4.05
C GLY A 109 -3.21 -3.43 3.18
N HIS A 110 -3.44 -2.98 1.94
CA HIS A 110 -4.22 -3.69 0.94
C HIS A 110 -3.30 -4.36 -0.07
N SER A 111 -3.55 -5.62 -0.41
CA SER A 111 -2.83 -6.32 -1.49
C SER A 111 -1.30 -6.25 -1.29
N MET A 112 -0.54 -5.73 -2.24
CA MET A 112 0.90 -5.49 -2.08
C MET A 112 1.22 -4.66 -0.83
N GLY A 113 0.38 -3.66 -0.48
CA GLY A 113 0.51 -2.91 0.76
C GLY A 113 0.33 -3.77 2.01
N GLY A 114 -0.51 -4.82 1.93
CA GLY A 114 -0.64 -5.85 2.96
C GLY A 114 0.63 -6.68 3.10
N GLY A 115 1.26 -7.05 1.98
CA GLY A 115 2.58 -7.67 1.97
C GLY A 115 3.65 -6.79 2.64
N LEU A 116 3.66 -5.47 2.33
CA LEU A 116 4.55 -4.50 3.00
C LEU A 116 4.27 -4.42 4.51
N ALA A 117 3.00 -4.40 4.93
CA ALA A 117 2.63 -4.39 6.35
C ALA A 117 3.11 -5.65 7.08
N LEU A 118 2.98 -6.84 6.47
CA LEU A 118 3.53 -8.10 6.99
C LEU A 118 5.05 -8.05 7.11
N ALA A 119 5.75 -7.57 6.06
CA ALA A 119 7.21 -7.48 6.06
C ALA A 119 7.72 -6.52 7.15
N ILE A 120 7.09 -5.33 7.28
CA ILE A 120 7.45 -4.33 8.29
C ILE A 120 7.22 -4.89 9.70
N ALA A 121 6.07 -5.52 9.95
CA ALA A 121 5.77 -6.08 11.26
C ALA A 121 6.71 -7.24 11.64
N ALA A 122 7.22 -7.99 10.65
CA ALA A 122 8.16 -9.07 10.87
C ALA A 122 9.60 -8.61 11.09
N ASP A 123 10.06 -7.60 10.34
CA ASP A 123 11.45 -7.11 10.39
C ASP A 123 11.65 -6.00 11.43
N TYR A 124 10.57 -5.27 11.78
CA TYR A 124 10.60 -4.15 12.73
C TYR A 124 9.47 -4.26 13.77
N PRO A 125 9.42 -5.37 14.55
CA PRO A 125 8.32 -5.64 15.48
C PRO A 125 8.16 -4.55 16.55
N GLU A 126 9.24 -3.86 16.90
CA GLU A 126 9.23 -2.77 17.88
C GLU A 126 8.53 -1.50 17.36
N LEU A 127 8.43 -1.33 16.04
CA LEU A 127 7.77 -0.17 15.41
C LEU A 127 6.27 -0.36 15.24
N THR A 128 5.75 -1.59 15.31
CA THR A 128 4.39 -1.94 14.92
C THR A 128 3.51 -2.23 16.13
N GLY A 129 2.35 -1.59 16.22
CA GLY A 129 1.38 -1.81 17.30
C GLY A 129 0.38 -2.94 17.01
N LYS A 130 -0.24 -2.90 15.85
CA LYS A 130 -1.16 -3.91 15.28
C LYS A 130 -1.03 -3.88 13.76
N ILE A 131 -1.44 -4.96 13.08
CA ILE A 131 -1.59 -4.94 11.61
C ILE A 131 -3.00 -5.34 11.19
N ILE A 132 -3.47 -4.74 10.10
CA ILE A 132 -4.70 -5.13 9.40
C ILE A 132 -4.31 -5.36 7.94
N ILE A 133 -4.44 -6.59 7.51
CA ILE A 133 -4.13 -7.02 6.15
C ILE A 133 -5.44 -7.16 5.38
N VAL A 134 -5.60 -6.37 4.34
CA VAL A 134 -6.79 -6.38 3.49
C VAL A 134 -6.43 -7.05 2.18
N ASP A 135 -6.90 -8.25 2.02
CA ASP A 135 -6.78 -9.12 0.85
C ASP A 135 -5.35 -9.22 0.28
N ALA A 136 -4.44 -9.70 1.12
CA ALA A 136 -3.07 -10.03 0.73
C ALA A 136 -2.70 -11.43 1.19
N LEU A 137 -1.71 -12.00 0.55
CA LEU A 137 -1.12 -13.30 0.91
C LEU A 137 0.38 -13.11 1.22
N PRO A 138 0.95 -13.89 2.14
CA PRO A 138 2.39 -13.89 2.40
C PRO A 138 3.23 -14.21 1.18
N CYS A 139 2.69 -15.02 0.26
CA CYS A 139 3.32 -15.36 -1.01
C CYS A 139 2.25 -15.49 -2.10
N LEU A 140 2.19 -14.52 -3.02
CA LEU A 140 1.20 -14.54 -4.09
C LEU A 140 1.39 -15.74 -5.02
N ALA A 141 2.63 -16.07 -5.38
CA ALA A 141 2.95 -17.19 -6.27
C ALA A 141 2.53 -18.55 -5.68
N ALA A 142 2.52 -18.68 -4.36
CA ALA A 142 2.12 -19.92 -3.68
C ALA A 142 0.62 -20.22 -3.77
N LEU A 143 -0.20 -19.32 -4.31
CA LEU A 143 -1.59 -19.60 -4.63
C LEU A 143 -1.71 -20.60 -5.80
N ALA A 144 -0.80 -20.51 -6.77
CA ALA A 144 -0.75 -21.39 -7.93
C ALA A 144 0.28 -22.54 -7.77
N ASP A 145 1.37 -22.28 -7.06
CA ASP A 145 2.46 -23.23 -6.78
C ASP A 145 2.80 -23.22 -5.28
N PRO A 146 2.20 -24.11 -4.48
CA PRO A 146 2.45 -24.16 -3.03
C PRO A 146 3.93 -24.36 -2.64
N ASP A 147 4.72 -24.96 -3.52
CA ASP A 147 6.16 -25.24 -3.32
C ASP A 147 7.05 -24.11 -3.86
N PHE A 148 6.44 -23.01 -4.28
CA PHE A 148 7.17 -21.83 -4.78
C PHE A 148 8.27 -21.41 -3.81
N ILE A 149 9.45 -21.11 -4.36
CA ILE A 149 10.61 -20.56 -3.65
C ILE A 149 11.02 -19.27 -4.38
N SER A 150 11.12 -18.17 -3.64
CA SER A 150 11.59 -16.91 -4.19
C SER A 150 13.04 -17.02 -4.73
N LYS A 151 13.29 -16.36 -5.86
CA LYS A 151 14.61 -16.33 -6.49
C LYS A 151 15.41 -15.15 -5.94
N GLU A 152 16.64 -15.39 -5.51
CA GLU A 152 17.54 -14.34 -5.00
C GLU A 152 17.86 -13.29 -6.07
N ASN A 153 18.14 -13.74 -7.30
CA ASN A 153 18.42 -12.88 -8.45
C ASN A 153 17.24 -12.94 -9.44
N ASN A 154 16.13 -12.31 -9.08
CA ASN A 154 14.92 -12.30 -9.91
C ASN A 154 15.09 -11.32 -11.10
N ASP A 155 15.23 -11.85 -12.29
CA ASP A 155 15.33 -11.04 -13.51
C ASP A 155 13.95 -10.59 -13.98
N CYS A 156 13.67 -9.31 -13.85
CA CYS A 156 12.43 -8.66 -14.28
C CYS A 156 12.50 -8.07 -15.71
N SER A 157 13.61 -8.25 -16.44
CA SER A 157 13.83 -7.60 -17.73
C SER A 157 12.77 -7.92 -18.78
N ALA A 158 12.31 -9.17 -18.84
CA ALA A 158 11.24 -9.59 -19.76
C ALA A 158 9.91 -8.91 -19.44
N THR A 159 9.50 -8.89 -18.17
CA THR A 159 8.26 -8.22 -17.72
C THR A 159 8.33 -6.72 -17.98
N ILE A 160 9.45 -6.08 -17.68
CA ILE A 160 9.67 -4.66 -17.96
C ILE A 160 9.56 -4.40 -19.46
N SER A 161 10.27 -5.16 -20.30
CA SER A 161 10.23 -4.98 -21.76
C SER A 161 8.81 -5.15 -22.31
N GLN A 162 8.09 -6.17 -21.87
CA GLN A 162 6.72 -6.43 -22.32
C GLN A 162 5.77 -5.27 -21.98
N LEU A 163 5.77 -4.81 -20.73
CA LEU A 163 4.82 -3.79 -20.28
C LEU A 163 5.20 -2.38 -20.76
N THR A 164 6.49 -2.06 -20.89
CA THR A 164 6.93 -0.78 -21.44
C THR A 164 6.76 -0.66 -22.96
N ALA A 165 6.71 -1.78 -23.68
CA ALA A 165 6.42 -1.79 -25.12
C ALA A 165 4.92 -1.56 -25.44
N MET A 166 4.02 -1.71 -24.46
CA MET A 166 2.58 -1.44 -24.66
C MET A 166 2.34 0.06 -24.84
N ASN A 167 1.60 0.44 -25.87
CA ASN A 167 1.03 1.78 -25.95
C ASN A 167 -0.13 1.94 -24.93
N ASP A 168 -0.61 3.17 -24.76
CA ASP A 168 -1.64 3.46 -23.75
C ASP A 168 -2.97 2.75 -24.03
N GLU A 169 -3.34 2.55 -25.30
CA GLU A 169 -4.56 1.83 -25.67
C GLU A 169 -4.46 0.36 -25.27
N GLN A 170 -3.35 -0.31 -25.58
CA GLN A 170 -3.13 -1.71 -25.22
C GLN A 170 -3.12 -1.91 -23.70
N PHE A 171 -2.45 -1.01 -22.98
CA PHE A 171 -2.39 -1.09 -21.53
C PHE A 171 -3.76 -0.81 -20.89
N ARG A 172 -4.50 0.20 -21.39
CA ARG A 172 -5.86 0.47 -20.93
C ARG A 172 -6.79 -0.71 -21.18
N LYS A 173 -6.69 -1.34 -22.34
CA LYS A 173 -7.46 -2.56 -22.66
C LYS A 173 -7.13 -3.67 -21.64
N MET A 174 -5.87 -3.88 -21.31
CA MET A 174 -5.47 -4.86 -20.30
C MET A 174 -6.08 -4.51 -18.92
N GLN A 175 -6.01 -3.25 -18.47
CA GLN A 175 -6.60 -2.84 -17.20
C GLN A 175 -8.12 -3.00 -17.18
N THR A 176 -8.81 -2.63 -18.26
CA THR A 176 -10.26 -2.77 -18.40
C THR A 176 -10.72 -4.23 -18.34
N GLN A 177 -9.86 -5.18 -18.74
CA GLN A 177 -10.13 -6.62 -18.62
C GLN A 177 -9.78 -7.18 -17.23
N THR A 178 -8.83 -6.58 -16.54
CA THR A 178 -8.30 -7.07 -15.24
C THR A 178 -9.12 -6.53 -14.08
N ILE A 179 -9.37 -5.23 -14.03
CA ILE A 179 -9.97 -4.58 -12.85
C ILE A 179 -11.37 -5.12 -12.50
N PRO A 180 -12.28 -5.42 -13.45
CA PRO A 180 -13.58 -6.02 -13.12
C PRO A 180 -13.50 -7.41 -12.47
N ARG A 181 -12.37 -8.08 -12.55
CA ARG A 181 -12.11 -9.36 -11.85
C ARG A 181 -11.61 -9.17 -10.42
N LEU A 182 -11.21 -7.96 -10.08
CA LEU A 182 -10.67 -7.58 -8.77
C LEU A 182 -11.62 -6.68 -7.97
N LEU A 183 -12.58 -6.05 -8.63
CA LEU A 183 -13.47 -5.05 -8.05
C LEU A 183 -14.86 -5.20 -8.65
N ALA A 184 -15.81 -5.63 -7.83
CA ALA A 184 -17.19 -5.87 -8.27
C ALA A 184 -18.00 -4.57 -8.41
N ASP A 185 -17.72 -3.54 -7.58
CA ASP A 185 -18.38 -2.24 -7.65
C ASP A 185 -18.02 -1.49 -8.94
N PRO A 186 -18.94 -1.38 -9.92
CA PRO A 186 -18.65 -0.76 -11.21
C PRO A 186 -18.37 0.75 -11.09
N SER A 187 -18.86 1.40 -10.03
CA SER A 187 -18.67 2.84 -9.83
C SER A 187 -17.22 3.21 -9.55
N MET A 188 -16.41 2.26 -9.03
CA MET A 188 -15.01 2.48 -8.69
C MET A 188 -14.03 1.91 -9.72
N GLN A 189 -14.50 1.07 -10.66
CA GLN A 189 -13.61 0.42 -11.63
C GLN A 189 -12.81 1.43 -12.47
N GLU A 190 -13.47 2.45 -13.01
CA GLU A 190 -12.80 3.46 -13.83
C GLU A 190 -11.75 4.27 -13.01
N THR A 191 -12.03 4.52 -11.73
CA THR A 191 -11.08 5.18 -10.83
C THR A 191 -9.81 4.35 -10.66
N VAL A 192 -9.96 3.04 -10.41
CA VAL A 192 -8.82 2.11 -10.24
C VAL A 192 -8.04 1.93 -11.55
N ILE A 193 -8.74 1.83 -12.69
CA ILE A 193 -8.11 1.82 -14.02
C ILE A 193 -7.25 3.08 -14.21
N ASN A 194 -7.79 4.25 -13.88
CA ASN A 194 -7.09 5.52 -14.04
C ASN A 194 -5.87 5.66 -13.12
N TRP A 195 -5.87 5.08 -11.92
CA TRP A 195 -4.66 4.99 -11.10
C TRP A 195 -3.56 4.17 -11.79
N SER A 196 -3.92 3.00 -12.33
CA SER A 196 -2.99 2.16 -13.11
C SER A 196 -2.47 2.89 -14.35
N MET A 197 -3.35 3.57 -15.11
CA MET A 197 -2.98 4.33 -16.32
C MET A 197 -2.00 5.47 -16.04
N ARG A 198 -2.12 6.12 -14.89
CA ARG A 198 -1.20 7.20 -14.46
C ARG A 198 0.08 6.68 -13.81
N SER A 199 0.21 5.39 -13.58
CA SER A 199 1.40 4.80 -13.00
C SER A 199 2.54 4.76 -14.04
N ASP A 200 3.77 5.00 -13.57
CA ASP A 200 4.98 4.83 -14.38
C ASP A 200 5.11 3.38 -14.83
N ARG A 201 5.22 3.16 -16.13
CA ARG A 201 5.15 1.84 -16.75
C ARG A 201 6.30 0.92 -16.33
N LYS A 202 7.49 1.48 -16.16
CA LYS A 202 8.68 0.74 -15.71
C LYS A 202 8.54 0.32 -14.25
N THR A 203 8.10 1.24 -13.39
CA THR A 203 7.83 0.95 -11.97
C THR A 203 6.74 -0.09 -11.82
N PHE A 204 5.64 0.04 -12.60
CA PHE A 204 4.56 -0.94 -12.62
C PHE A 204 5.10 -2.34 -12.95
N ALA A 205 5.87 -2.48 -14.03
CA ALA A 205 6.41 -3.76 -14.46
C ALA A 205 7.37 -4.36 -13.43
N LYS A 206 8.30 -3.55 -12.95
CA LYS A 206 9.33 -3.97 -11.99
C LYS A 206 8.72 -4.41 -10.66
N MET A 207 7.80 -3.61 -10.11
CA MET A 207 7.16 -3.92 -8.82
C MET A 207 6.21 -5.12 -8.91
N TYR A 208 5.53 -5.32 -10.04
CA TYR A 208 4.75 -6.52 -10.25
C TYR A 208 5.62 -7.79 -10.22
N CYS A 209 6.73 -7.77 -10.95
CA CYS A 209 7.69 -8.87 -10.97
C CYS A 209 8.33 -9.12 -9.59
N ASP A 210 8.76 -8.07 -8.91
CA ASP A 210 9.42 -8.16 -7.61
C ASP A 210 8.47 -8.65 -6.52
N PHE A 211 7.26 -8.09 -6.45
CA PHE A 211 6.24 -8.54 -5.51
C PHE A 211 5.80 -9.98 -5.78
N SER A 212 5.65 -10.38 -7.05
CA SER A 212 5.30 -11.76 -7.41
C SER A 212 6.37 -12.78 -6.99
N ASN A 213 7.63 -12.34 -6.83
CA ASN A 213 8.73 -13.17 -6.33
C ASN A 213 8.89 -13.11 -4.79
N THR A 214 8.07 -12.29 -4.11
CA THR A 214 8.19 -12.12 -2.64
C THR A 214 7.55 -13.29 -1.92
N ASP A 215 8.29 -13.90 -0.97
CA ASP A 215 7.78 -14.96 -0.09
C ASP A 215 8.04 -14.58 1.38
N LEU A 216 6.96 -14.33 2.12
CA LEU A 216 7.00 -13.95 3.53
C LEU A 216 6.54 -15.09 4.46
N ARG A 217 6.18 -16.29 3.95
CA ARG A 217 5.58 -17.38 4.71
C ARG A 217 6.41 -17.80 5.93
N GLU A 218 7.74 -17.82 5.81
CA GLU A 218 8.62 -18.11 6.93
C GLU A 218 8.88 -16.87 7.80
N LYS A 219 8.91 -15.69 7.21
CA LYS A 219 9.22 -14.43 7.88
C LYS A 219 8.13 -14.01 8.89
N ILE A 220 6.85 -14.24 8.57
CA ILE A 220 5.71 -13.82 9.40
C ILE A 220 5.70 -14.44 10.81
N LYS A 221 6.48 -15.49 11.08
CA LYS A 221 6.67 -16.03 12.43
C LYS A 221 7.27 -15.03 13.43
N ASN A 222 7.95 -14.00 12.92
CA ASN A 222 8.57 -12.96 13.74
C ASN A 222 7.58 -11.86 14.15
N ILE A 223 6.38 -11.83 13.60
CA ILE A 223 5.34 -10.85 13.93
C ILE A 223 4.85 -11.11 15.36
N GLN A 224 4.93 -10.08 16.20
CA GLN A 224 4.58 -10.15 17.63
C GLN A 224 3.25 -9.44 17.94
N CYS A 225 2.80 -8.54 17.08
CA CYS A 225 1.61 -7.74 17.31
C CYS A 225 0.32 -8.48 16.92
N PRO A 226 -0.84 -8.09 17.49
CA PRO A 226 -2.15 -8.56 17.03
C PRO A 226 -2.34 -8.29 15.53
N SER A 227 -2.89 -9.26 14.83
CA SER A 227 -3.01 -9.25 13.36
C SER A 227 -4.43 -9.62 12.94
N LEU A 228 -5.08 -8.73 12.18
CA LEU A 228 -6.37 -9.00 11.54
C LEU A 228 -6.13 -9.21 10.04
N ILE A 229 -6.59 -10.31 9.50
CA ILE A 229 -6.46 -10.68 8.09
C ILE A 229 -7.86 -10.73 7.50
N LEU A 230 -8.17 -9.79 6.62
CA LEU A 230 -9.45 -9.71 5.89
C LEU A 230 -9.25 -10.22 4.48
N LEU A 231 -9.99 -11.22 4.09
CA LEU A 231 -9.83 -11.94 2.83
C LEU A 231 -11.10 -11.84 1.98
N GLU A 232 -10.95 -11.79 0.66
CA GLU A 232 -12.07 -11.77 -0.27
C GLU A 232 -12.95 -13.03 -0.15
N SER A 233 -14.21 -12.91 -0.57
CA SER A 233 -15.18 -14.00 -0.42
C SER A 233 -14.81 -15.27 -1.18
N TYR A 234 -14.13 -15.15 -2.33
CA TYR A 234 -13.70 -16.31 -3.12
C TYR A 234 -12.67 -17.16 -2.36
N PHE A 235 -11.82 -16.57 -1.53
CA PHE A 235 -10.81 -17.30 -0.77
C PHE A 235 -11.41 -18.22 0.30
N ALA A 236 -12.68 -18.05 0.66
CA ALA A 236 -13.38 -19.03 1.51
C ALA A 236 -13.45 -20.42 0.86
N ASN A 237 -13.49 -20.50 -0.48
CA ASN A 237 -13.45 -21.78 -1.22
C ASN A 237 -12.05 -22.41 -1.24
N LEU A 238 -11.00 -21.63 -0.97
CA LEU A 238 -9.61 -22.05 -0.95
C LEU A 238 -9.02 -22.01 0.47
N LYS A 239 -9.88 -22.01 1.48
CA LYS A 239 -9.51 -21.81 2.89
C LYS A 239 -8.30 -22.61 3.35
N PRO A 240 -8.17 -23.93 3.11
CA PRO A 240 -6.99 -24.68 3.53
C PRO A 240 -5.69 -24.17 2.91
N THR A 241 -5.70 -23.81 1.63
CA THR A 241 -4.53 -23.24 0.92
C THR A 241 -4.16 -21.87 1.47
N ILE A 242 -5.16 -21.01 1.70
CA ILE A 242 -4.95 -19.66 2.22
C ILE A 242 -4.41 -19.73 3.65
N GLU A 243 -5.05 -20.49 4.53
CA GLU A 243 -4.62 -20.62 5.93
C GLU A 243 -3.23 -21.28 6.06
N SER A 244 -2.88 -22.18 5.15
CA SER A 244 -1.54 -22.80 5.14
C SER A 244 -0.43 -21.75 4.92
N GLN A 245 -0.68 -20.70 4.15
CA GLN A 245 0.28 -19.62 3.96
C GLN A 245 0.50 -18.77 5.23
N TYR A 246 -0.52 -18.68 6.09
CA TYR A 246 -0.48 -17.92 7.35
C TYR A 246 -0.14 -18.78 8.58
N LYS A 247 0.15 -20.08 8.42
CA LYS A 247 0.39 -21.04 9.53
C LYS A 247 1.44 -20.60 10.55
N ASN A 248 2.41 -19.78 10.11
CA ASN A 248 3.47 -19.26 10.95
C ASN A 248 3.10 -17.97 11.69
N LEU A 249 1.96 -17.34 11.39
CA LEU A 249 1.47 -16.13 12.05
C LEU A 249 0.61 -16.49 13.27
N LYS A 250 1.19 -16.43 14.48
CA LYS A 250 0.57 -16.97 15.70
C LYS A 250 -0.66 -16.23 16.21
N ASN A 251 -0.73 -14.90 15.98
CA ASN A 251 -1.76 -14.03 16.55
C ASN A 251 -2.68 -13.47 15.47
N ALA A 252 -3.03 -14.30 14.48
CA ALA A 252 -3.87 -13.91 13.36
C ALA A 252 -5.35 -14.18 13.65
N ASP A 253 -6.19 -13.18 13.50
CA ASP A 253 -7.64 -13.31 13.34
C ASP A 253 -7.94 -13.23 11.84
N MET A 254 -8.32 -14.36 11.24
CA MET A 254 -8.58 -14.49 9.80
C MET A 254 -10.08 -14.47 9.54
N GLN A 255 -10.54 -13.48 8.78
CA GLN A 255 -11.94 -13.28 8.44
C GLN A 255 -12.12 -13.23 6.93
N TYR A 256 -13.17 -13.88 6.43
CA TYR A 256 -13.52 -13.92 5.03
C TYR A 256 -14.74 -13.05 4.77
N ALA A 257 -14.67 -12.17 3.78
CA ALA A 257 -15.77 -11.30 3.39
C ALA A 257 -16.99 -12.13 2.96
N THR A 258 -18.18 -11.59 3.15
CA THR A 258 -19.43 -12.29 2.79
C THR A 258 -19.72 -12.20 1.31
N LYS A 259 -19.20 -11.17 0.67
CA LYS A 259 -19.30 -10.89 -0.77
C LYS A 259 -18.09 -10.04 -1.19
N GLY A 260 -17.97 -9.79 -2.47
CA GLY A 260 -16.94 -8.92 -3.00
C GLY A 260 -15.65 -9.66 -3.35
N LEU A 261 -14.81 -8.92 -4.03
CA LEU A 261 -13.56 -9.36 -4.60
C LEU A 261 -12.39 -8.66 -3.87
N HIS A 262 -11.26 -8.56 -4.53
CA HIS A 262 -10.00 -8.04 -3.99
C HIS A 262 -10.10 -6.65 -3.31
N PHE A 263 -10.98 -5.75 -3.78
CA PHE A 263 -11.20 -4.45 -3.16
C PHE A 263 -12.36 -4.50 -2.14
N ILE A 264 -12.22 -5.32 -1.10
CA ILE A 264 -13.24 -5.56 -0.06
C ILE A 264 -13.79 -4.25 0.52
N MET A 265 -12.94 -3.21 0.69
CA MET A 265 -13.31 -1.91 1.23
C MET A 265 -14.38 -1.20 0.40
N TYR A 266 -14.56 -1.57 -0.87
CA TYR A 266 -15.62 -1.08 -1.74
C TYR A 266 -16.76 -2.10 -1.87
N ASP A 267 -16.42 -3.37 -2.10
CA ASP A 267 -17.38 -4.42 -2.44
C ASP A 267 -18.20 -4.93 -1.26
N ASP A 268 -17.64 -4.99 -0.05
CA ASP A 268 -18.30 -5.41 1.20
C ASP A 268 -18.04 -4.41 2.34
N LYS A 269 -18.36 -3.16 2.05
CA LYS A 269 -18.03 -1.99 2.85
C LYS A 269 -18.49 -2.08 4.30
N ASP A 270 -19.73 -2.49 4.55
CA ASP A 270 -20.29 -2.56 5.91
C ASP A 270 -19.58 -3.63 6.73
N TRP A 271 -19.36 -4.81 6.15
CA TRP A 271 -18.59 -5.88 6.77
C TRP A 271 -17.16 -5.43 7.08
N TYR A 272 -16.47 -4.85 6.10
CA TYR A 272 -15.12 -4.31 6.25
C TYR A 272 -15.03 -3.32 7.40
N PHE A 273 -15.91 -2.34 7.47
CA PHE A 273 -15.91 -1.35 8.54
C PHE A 273 -16.23 -1.95 9.90
N ASN A 274 -17.09 -2.95 9.99
CA ASN A 274 -17.37 -3.65 11.23
C ASN A 274 -16.14 -4.39 11.75
N GLN A 275 -15.40 -5.10 10.87
CA GLN A 275 -14.17 -5.79 11.24
C GLN A 275 -13.11 -4.80 11.76
N LEU A 276 -12.87 -3.70 11.05
CA LEU A 276 -11.92 -2.68 11.48
C LEU A 276 -12.31 -2.07 12.83
N THR A 277 -13.58 -1.70 12.99
CA THR A 277 -14.07 -1.06 14.21
C THR A 277 -13.89 -1.96 15.43
N ASN A 278 -14.25 -3.24 15.31
CA ASN A 278 -14.10 -4.23 16.37
C ASN A 278 -12.62 -4.40 16.76
N PHE A 279 -11.75 -4.59 15.77
CA PHE A 279 -10.32 -4.82 15.99
C PHE A 279 -9.60 -3.59 16.56
N LEU A 280 -9.95 -2.39 16.10
CA LEU A 280 -9.37 -1.14 16.58
C LEU A 280 -9.84 -0.79 18.00
N SER A 281 -11.04 -1.23 18.40
CA SER A 281 -11.60 -1.00 19.74
C SER A 281 -11.12 -2.02 20.78
N ALA A 282 -10.62 -3.17 20.36
CA ALA A 282 -10.06 -4.18 21.26
C ALA A 282 -8.78 -3.65 21.93
N LYS A 283 -8.72 -3.78 23.28
CA LYS A 283 -7.58 -3.35 24.12
C LYS A 283 -6.37 -4.25 23.93
#